data_58d986e3ff82abf1bc489765f3c08f45
#
_entry.id   58d986e3ff82abf1bc489765f3c08f45
#
_cell.length_a   1.000
_cell.length_b   1.000
_cell.length_c   1.000
_cell.angle_alpha   90.00
_cell.angle_beta   90.00
_cell.angle_gamma   90.00
#
_symmetry.space_group_name_H-M   'P 1'
#
loop_
_entity.id
_entity.type
_entity.pdbx_description
1 polymer ?
#
loop_
_entity_poly.entity_id
_entity_poly.type
_entity_poly.pdbx_seq_one_letter_code
_entity_poly.pdbx_strand_id
1 'polypeptide(L)'
;MVRRQVSQLWAGLDPALRALARRSSVPIWLHLNVAGRLNEPIEVAAYYVVSEALANVAKHAQATSVDIRAETSDHRLDLTIQDNGIGGADPNRGSGLVGLSDRINALGGTIVITSPSGQGTQVRVALPISDS
;
A
#
# COMPACT_ATOMS: atom_id res chain seq x y z
N MET A 1 10.75 -17.11 18.46
CA MET A 1 9.69 -18.10 18.18
C MET A 1 8.58 -17.46 17.37
N VAL A 2 7.92 -16.48 17.95
CA VAL A 2 6.81 -15.82 17.27
C VAL A 2 7.27 -15.17 15.96
N ARG A 3 8.41 -14.49 15.96
CA ARG A 3 8.96 -13.89 14.76
C ARG A 3 9.21 -14.90 13.65
N ARG A 4 9.77 -16.05 14.03
CA ARG A 4 10.07 -17.08 13.03
C ARG A 4 8.78 -17.61 12.41
N GLN A 5 7.75 -17.79 13.22
CA GLN A 5 6.46 -18.26 12.73
C GLN A 5 5.83 -17.24 11.78
N VAL A 6 5.92 -15.96 12.11
CA VAL A 6 5.40 -14.89 11.24
C VAL A 6 6.15 -14.90 9.91
N SER A 7 7.49 -15.02 9.95
CA SER A 7 8.29 -15.08 8.72
C SER A 7 7.91 -16.27 7.85
N GLN A 8 7.64 -17.41 8.47
CA GLN A 8 7.25 -18.61 7.72
C GLN A 8 5.86 -18.44 7.09
N LEU A 9 4.96 -17.69 7.74
CA LEU A 9 3.62 -17.45 7.22
C LEU A 9 3.62 -16.36 6.16
N TRP A 10 4.69 -15.57 6.09
CA TRP A 10 4.78 -14.50 5.10
C TRP A 10 5.21 -15.08 3.76
N ALA A 11 4.26 -15.24 2.87
CA ALA A 11 4.50 -15.86 1.56
C ALA A 11 4.84 -14.84 0.48
N GLY A 12 5.00 -13.58 0.85
CA GLY A 12 5.36 -12.51 -0.06
C GLY A 12 4.27 -11.45 -0.19
N LEU A 13 4.60 -10.41 -0.92
CA LEU A 13 3.71 -9.26 -1.07
C LEU A 13 2.43 -9.60 -1.83
N ASP A 14 2.55 -10.33 -2.93
CA ASP A 14 1.39 -10.67 -3.77
C ASP A 14 0.29 -11.38 -2.95
N PRO A 15 0.57 -12.52 -2.31
CA PRO A 15 -0.49 -13.19 -1.55
C PRO A 15 -0.97 -12.36 -0.36
N ALA A 16 -0.12 -11.53 0.23
CA ALA A 16 -0.52 -10.67 1.35
C ALA A 16 -1.51 -9.60 0.90
N LEU A 17 -1.28 -8.99 -0.27
CA LEU A 17 -2.19 -7.99 -0.81
C LEU A 17 -3.52 -8.62 -1.22
N ARG A 18 -3.49 -9.82 -1.77
CA ARG A 18 -4.73 -10.54 -2.10
C ARG A 18 -5.55 -10.85 -0.86
N ALA A 19 -4.88 -11.19 0.24
CA ALA A 19 -5.56 -11.44 1.51
C ALA A 19 -6.20 -10.16 2.07
N LEU A 20 -5.50 -9.03 1.97
CA LEU A 20 -6.07 -7.75 2.37
C LEU A 20 -7.32 -7.43 1.56
N ALA A 21 -7.26 -7.63 0.25
CA ALA A 21 -8.40 -7.34 -0.63
C ALA A 21 -9.62 -8.18 -0.26
N ARG A 22 -9.41 -9.46 0.08
CA ARG A 22 -10.52 -10.34 0.45
C ARG A 22 -11.21 -9.91 1.74
N ARG A 23 -10.51 -9.19 2.61
CA ARG A 23 -11.07 -8.73 3.88
C ARG A 23 -11.67 -7.34 3.80
N SER A 24 -11.57 -6.70 2.64
CA SER A 24 -12.07 -5.33 2.48
C SER A 24 -13.59 -5.32 2.47
N SER A 25 -14.16 -4.25 3.04
CA SER A 25 -15.61 -4.00 3.02
C SER A 25 -16.09 -3.41 1.70
N VAL A 26 -15.17 -2.94 0.85
CA VAL A 26 -15.50 -2.43 -0.48
C VAL A 26 -14.81 -3.27 -1.54
N PRO A 27 -15.36 -3.34 -2.76
CA PRO A 27 -14.70 -4.07 -3.85
C PRO A 27 -13.31 -3.51 -4.15
N ILE A 28 -12.36 -4.41 -4.34
CA ILE A 28 -10.97 -4.06 -4.65
C ILE A 28 -10.63 -4.63 -6.02
N TRP A 29 -10.11 -3.76 -6.90
CA TRP A 29 -9.56 -4.18 -8.18
C TRP A 29 -8.04 -4.25 -8.02
N LEU A 30 -7.51 -5.47 -8.11
CA LEU A 30 -6.06 -5.71 -7.93
C LEU A 30 -5.39 -5.94 -9.27
N HIS A 31 -4.31 -5.20 -9.50
CA HIS A 31 -3.46 -5.37 -10.66
C HIS A 31 -2.05 -5.60 -10.14
N LEU A 32 -1.70 -6.85 -9.93
CA LEU A 32 -0.42 -7.22 -9.31
C LEU A 32 0.50 -7.82 -10.36
N ASN A 33 1.64 -7.20 -10.56
CA ASN A 33 2.68 -7.66 -11.46
C ASN A 33 4.02 -7.52 -10.74
N VAL A 34 4.17 -8.30 -9.68
CA VAL A 34 5.36 -8.28 -8.82
C VAL A 34 6.22 -9.48 -9.17
N ALA A 35 7.43 -9.22 -9.64
CA ALA A 35 8.33 -10.28 -10.09
C ALA A 35 9.01 -10.92 -8.87
N GLY A 36 8.56 -12.11 -8.50
CA GLY A 36 9.18 -12.91 -7.44
C GLY A 36 9.10 -12.25 -6.07
N ARG A 37 10.12 -12.56 -5.25
CA ARG A 37 10.21 -12.02 -3.90
C ARG A 37 11.11 -10.80 -3.89
N LEU A 38 10.75 -9.84 -3.09
CA LEU A 38 11.52 -8.60 -2.90
C LEU A 38 12.20 -8.66 -1.52
N ASN A 39 13.05 -7.66 -1.24
CA ASN A 39 13.62 -7.51 0.09
C ASN A 39 12.51 -7.38 1.12
N GLU A 40 12.64 -8.09 2.23
CA GLU A 40 11.56 -8.12 3.23
C GLU A 40 11.15 -6.71 3.71
N PRO A 41 12.08 -5.79 4.02
CA PRO A 41 11.66 -4.45 4.44
C PRO A 41 10.82 -3.73 3.39
N ILE A 42 11.10 -3.95 2.11
CA ILE A 42 10.33 -3.35 1.02
C ILE A 42 8.93 -3.96 0.97
N GLU A 43 8.82 -5.27 1.05
CA GLU A 43 7.52 -5.94 1.04
C GLU A 43 6.66 -5.53 2.22
N VAL A 44 7.26 -5.45 3.41
CA VAL A 44 6.55 -5.07 4.63
C VAL A 44 6.06 -3.63 4.54
N ALA A 45 6.91 -2.71 4.06
CA ALA A 45 6.51 -1.31 3.91
C ALA A 45 5.34 -1.17 2.94
N ALA A 46 5.41 -1.84 1.78
CA ALA A 46 4.33 -1.81 0.80
C ALA A 46 3.03 -2.36 1.38
N TYR A 47 3.12 -3.46 2.11
CA TYR A 47 1.96 -4.06 2.76
C TYR A 47 1.29 -3.06 3.71
N TYR A 48 2.08 -2.39 4.55
CA TYR A 48 1.51 -1.45 5.52
C TYR A 48 0.88 -0.23 4.84
N VAL A 49 1.45 0.24 3.73
CA VAL A 49 0.84 1.33 2.98
C VAL A 49 -0.57 0.93 2.50
N VAL A 50 -0.69 -0.26 1.91
CA VAL A 50 -2.00 -0.73 1.43
C VAL A 50 -2.96 -0.92 2.61
N SER A 51 -2.48 -1.53 3.69
CA SER A 51 -3.29 -1.77 4.87
C SER A 51 -3.84 -0.46 5.44
N GLU A 52 -2.99 0.57 5.57
CA GLU A 52 -3.41 1.86 6.08
C GLU A 52 -4.36 2.57 5.11
N ALA A 53 -4.08 2.50 3.81
CA ALA A 53 -4.95 3.11 2.83
C ALA A 53 -6.35 2.48 2.88
N LEU A 54 -6.44 1.17 3.00
CA LEU A 54 -7.72 0.48 3.09
C LEU A 54 -8.45 0.80 4.40
N ALA A 55 -7.71 0.96 5.50
CA ALA A 55 -8.30 1.37 6.76
C ALA A 55 -8.92 2.77 6.66
N ASN A 56 -8.23 3.68 5.97
CA ASN A 56 -8.75 5.03 5.75
C ASN A 56 -10.00 5.02 4.87
N VAL A 57 -10.03 4.18 3.84
CA VAL A 57 -11.22 4.01 3.00
C VAL A 57 -12.41 3.55 3.85
N ALA A 58 -12.20 2.58 4.72
CA ALA A 58 -13.28 2.06 5.56
C ALA A 58 -13.83 3.10 6.52
N LYS A 59 -12.96 4.00 6.99
CA LYS A 59 -13.35 4.97 8.02
C LYS A 59 -13.93 6.26 7.47
N HIS A 60 -13.41 6.75 6.35
CA HIS A 60 -13.64 8.15 5.99
C HIS A 60 -14.03 8.39 4.54
N ALA A 61 -13.71 7.50 3.64
CA ALA A 61 -13.72 7.86 2.23
C ALA A 61 -15.09 7.76 1.56
N GLN A 62 -16.03 7.00 2.13
CA GLN A 62 -17.32 6.73 1.50
C GLN A 62 -17.16 6.21 0.08
N ALA A 63 -16.11 5.43 -0.14
CA ALA A 63 -15.80 4.90 -1.44
C ALA A 63 -16.65 3.68 -1.75
N THR A 64 -16.91 3.45 -3.05
CA THR A 64 -17.60 2.26 -3.52
C THR A 64 -16.65 1.25 -4.14
N SER A 65 -15.41 1.65 -4.42
CA SER A 65 -14.39 0.76 -4.95
C SER A 65 -13.00 1.33 -4.73
N VAL A 66 -12.00 0.44 -4.76
CA VAL A 66 -10.60 0.80 -4.66
C VAL A 66 -9.84 0.07 -5.76
N ASP A 67 -8.92 0.77 -6.40
CA ASP A 67 -8.02 0.20 -7.41
C ASP A 67 -6.62 0.17 -6.80
N ILE A 68 -5.99 -1.01 -6.82
CA ILE A 68 -4.64 -1.19 -6.30
C ILE A 68 -3.77 -1.77 -7.40
N ARG A 69 -2.68 -1.08 -7.70
CA ARG A 69 -1.69 -1.52 -8.67
C ARG A 69 -0.33 -1.65 -8.00
N ALA A 70 0.32 -2.78 -8.19
CA ALA A 70 1.68 -2.99 -7.72
C ALA A 70 2.47 -3.61 -8.86
N GLU A 71 3.55 -2.95 -9.26
CA GLU A 71 4.32 -3.36 -10.42
C GLU A 71 5.80 -3.18 -10.16
N THR A 72 6.58 -4.23 -10.45
CA THR A 72 8.02 -4.13 -10.40
C THR A 72 8.57 -3.82 -11.78
N SER A 73 9.54 -2.93 -11.82
CA SER A 73 10.38 -2.69 -12.99
C SER A 73 11.83 -2.94 -12.56
N ASP A 74 12.80 -2.56 -13.37
CA ASP A 74 14.19 -2.99 -13.19
C ASP A 74 14.73 -2.82 -11.77
N HIS A 75 14.49 -1.69 -11.15
CA HIS A 75 15.06 -1.41 -9.83
C HIS A 75 14.06 -0.78 -8.88
N ARG A 76 12.77 -0.93 -9.16
CA ARG A 76 11.77 -0.20 -8.41
C ARG A 76 10.46 -0.96 -8.32
N LEU A 77 9.81 -0.85 -7.17
CA LEU A 77 8.42 -1.24 -6.99
C LEU A 77 7.57 0.02 -7.03
N ASP A 78 6.61 0.07 -7.93
CA ASP A 78 5.62 1.14 -7.99
C ASP A 78 4.30 0.61 -7.46
N LEU A 79 3.72 1.36 -6.52
CA LEU A 79 2.48 0.98 -5.87
C LEU A 79 1.53 2.17 -5.91
N THR A 80 0.30 1.93 -6.38
CA THR A 80 -0.73 2.97 -6.43
C THR A 80 -2.01 2.43 -5.84
N ILE A 81 -2.60 3.18 -4.92
CA ILE A 81 -3.92 2.87 -4.35
C ILE A 81 -4.82 4.07 -4.63
N GLN A 82 -5.92 3.84 -5.33
CA GLN A 82 -6.86 4.88 -5.71
C GLN A 82 -8.25 4.49 -5.26
N ASP A 83 -8.89 5.30 -4.40
CA ASP A 83 -10.29 5.12 -4.10
C ASP A 83 -11.12 6.18 -4.81
N ASN A 84 -12.42 5.91 -4.93
CA ASN A 84 -13.36 6.82 -5.57
C ASN A 84 -14.26 7.50 -4.54
N GLY A 85 -13.74 7.73 -3.34
CA GLY A 85 -14.49 8.32 -2.24
C GLY A 85 -14.58 9.84 -2.31
N ILE A 86 -14.82 10.44 -1.16
CA ILE A 86 -15.06 11.88 -1.08
C ILE A 86 -13.79 12.72 -1.16
N GLY A 87 -12.63 12.10 -0.98
CA GLY A 87 -11.38 12.84 -0.95
C GLY A 87 -11.29 13.78 0.26
N GLY A 88 -10.40 14.77 0.16
CA GLY A 88 -10.24 15.74 1.22
C GLY A 88 -9.49 15.23 2.44
N ALA A 89 -8.84 14.07 2.34
CA ALA A 89 -8.06 13.55 3.44
C ALA A 89 -6.85 14.45 3.70
N ASP A 90 -6.58 14.69 4.98
CA ASP A 90 -5.39 15.44 5.37
C ASP A 90 -4.33 14.46 5.87
N PRO A 91 -3.25 14.25 5.10
CA PRO A 91 -2.22 13.30 5.52
C PRO A 91 -1.51 13.69 6.81
N ASN A 92 -1.68 14.94 7.24
CA ASN A 92 -1.08 15.43 8.48
C ASN A 92 -1.98 15.26 9.70
N ARG A 93 -3.14 14.65 9.53
CA ARG A 93 -4.12 14.53 10.62
C ARG A 93 -4.45 13.08 10.94
N GLY A 94 -3.79 12.52 11.94
CA GLY A 94 -4.20 11.27 12.54
C GLY A 94 -4.19 10.07 11.62
N SER A 95 -3.54 10.18 10.48
CA SER A 95 -3.42 9.07 9.55
C SER A 95 -2.12 8.32 9.83
N GLY A 96 -2.19 6.98 9.81
CA GLY A 96 -0.99 6.16 9.88
C GLY A 96 -0.04 6.37 8.71
N LEU A 97 -0.52 7.01 7.64
CA LEU A 97 0.31 7.27 6.47
C LEU A 97 1.46 8.22 6.77
N VAL A 98 1.29 9.12 7.75
CA VAL A 98 2.40 10.03 8.15
C VAL A 98 3.58 9.24 8.67
N GLY A 99 3.35 8.28 9.56
CA GLY A 99 4.43 7.45 10.08
C GLY A 99 5.06 6.56 9.02
N LEU A 100 4.25 6.12 8.05
CA LEU A 100 4.74 5.32 6.94
C LEU A 100 5.61 6.13 6.00
N SER A 101 5.34 7.42 5.87
CA SER A 101 6.15 8.31 5.04
C SER A 101 7.61 8.29 5.48
N ASP A 102 7.85 8.37 6.79
CA ASP A 102 9.22 8.30 7.31
C ASP A 102 9.88 6.97 6.99
N ARG A 103 9.13 5.88 7.13
CA ARG A 103 9.65 4.55 6.82
C ARG A 103 9.98 4.40 5.34
N ILE A 104 9.10 4.88 4.47
CA ILE A 104 9.32 4.86 3.02
C ILE A 104 10.59 5.65 2.68
N ASN A 105 10.72 6.85 3.23
CA ASN A 105 11.89 7.68 2.98
C ASN A 105 13.17 7.02 3.48
N ALA A 106 13.11 6.36 4.63
CA ALA A 106 14.27 5.66 5.17
C ALA A 106 14.74 4.50 4.28
N LEU A 107 13.82 3.94 3.49
CA LEU A 107 14.14 2.87 2.54
C LEU A 107 14.58 3.42 1.18
N GLY A 108 14.71 4.72 1.05
CA GLY A 108 15.10 5.35 -0.20
C GLY A 108 13.95 5.58 -1.17
N GLY A 109 12.73 5.41 -0.71
CA GLY A 109 11.55 5.56 -1.54
C GLY A 109 10.85 6.89 -1.38
N THR A 110 9.74 7.05 -2.10
CA THR A 110 8.90 8.24 -2.03
C THR A 110 7.45 7.84 -1.88
N ILE A 111 6.67 8.71 -1.23
CA ILE A 111 5.23 8.54 -1.12
C ILE A 111 4.57 9.88 -1.40
N VAL A 112 3.53 9.87 -2.25
CA VAL A 112 2.75 11.06 -2.58
C VAL A 112 1.28 10.73 -2.37
N ILE A 113 0.60 11.55 -1.57
CA ILE A 113 -0.82 11.39 -1.29
C ILE A 113 -1.55 12.57 -1.91
N THR A 114 -2.51 12.29 -2.78
CA THR A 114 -3.32 13.30 -3.44
C THR A 114 -4.77 13.03 -3.13
N SER A 115 -5.45 14.00 -2.50
CA SER A 115 -6.81 13.77 -2.03
C SER A 115 -7.68 15.02 -2.21
N PRO A 116 -7.92 15.46 -3.47
CA PRO A 116 -8.78 16.62 -3.69
C PRO A 116 -10.22 16.30 -3.30
N SER A 117 -10.90 17.30 -2.72
CA SER A 117 -12.29 17.13 -2.30
C SER A 117 -13.16 16.67 -3.46
N GLY A 118 -13.96 15.64 -3.22
CA GLY A 118 -14.89 15.10 -4.19
C GLY A 118 -14.28 14.20 -5.25
N GLN A 119 -12.97 13.93 -5.20
CA GLN A 119 -12.29 13.16 -6.25
C GLN A 119 -11.56 11.93 -5.74
N GLY A 120 -11.84 11.51 -4.51
CA GLY A 120 -11.18 10.35 -3.93
C GLY A 120 -9.78 10.64 -3.46
N THR A 121 -9.07 9.59 -3.10
CA THR A 121 -7.70 9.68 -2.59
C THR A 121 -6.80 8.75 -3.38
N GLN A 122 -5.64 9.25 -3.78
CA GLN A 122 -4.62 8.45 -4.43
C GLN A 122 -3.36 8.45 -3.58
N VAL A 123 -2.83 7.26 -3.33
CA VAL A 123 -1.53 7.08 -2.66
C VAL A 123 -0.60 6.44 -3.67
N ARG A 124 0.53 7.08 -3.93
CA ARG A 124 1.54 6.57 -4.86
C ARG A 124 2.85 6.41 -4.13
N VAL A 125 3.43 5.22 -4.23
CA VAL A 125 4.68 4.88 -3.57
C VAL A 125 5.64 4.33 -4.60
N ALA A 126 6.89 4.75 -4.51
CA ALA A 126 7.98 4.16 -5.28
C ALA A 126 9.05 3.72 -4.29
N LEU A 127 9.45 2.46 -4.37
CA LEU A 127 10.46 1.88 -3.49
C LEU A 127 11.56 1.25 -4.32
N PRO A 128 12.84 1.54 -4.01
CA PRO A 128 13.93 0.89 -4.71
C PRO A 128 13.98 -0.59 -4.33
N ILE A 129 14.28 -1.44 -5.31
CA ILE A 129 14.44 -2.86 -5.06
C ILE A 129 15.81 -3.30 -5.54
N SER A 130 16.35 -4.30 -4.86
CA SER A 130 17.66 -4.83 -5.18
C SER A 130 17.55 -5.92 -6.22
N ASP A 131 18.55 -5.99 -7.10
CA ASP A 131 18.63 -7.04 -8.12
C ASP A 131 19.16 -8.36 -7.59
N SER A 132 19.76 -8.36 -6.43
CA SER A 132 20.38 -9.55 -5.91
C SER A 132 19.45 -10.42 -5.09
#